data_0e560ad4e38a8c18996916a7dfcadad8
#
_entry.id   0e560ad4e38a8c18996916a7dfcadad8
#
_cell.length_a   1.000
_cell.length_b   1.000
_cell.length_c   1.000
_cell.angle_alpha   90.00
_cell.angle_beta   90.00
_cell.angle_gamma   90.00
#
_symmetry.space_group_name_H-M   'P 1'
#
loop_
_entity.id
_entity.type
_entity.pdbx_description
1 polymer ?
#
loop_
_entity_poly.entity_id
_entity_poly.type
_entity_poly.pdbx_seq_one_letter_code
_entity_poly.pdbx_strand_id
1 'polypeptide(L)'
;MVIKITPDGLPELGMVEVSTTNFGGHPPEFWAEQLTDKICSYSEDNETHIKEQAKAYKDIIYKVCLIYIKNALKSYKATLIQELIKNDGKDLAEIIKRI
;
A
#
# COMPACT_ATOMS: atom_id res chain seq x y z
N MET A 1 4.32 4.72 -25.67
CA MET A 1 3.77 4.45 -24.33
C MET A 1 3.23 5.73 -23.73
N VAL A 2 2.00 5.71 -23.33
CA VAL A 2 1.36 6.88 -22.73
C VAL A 2 1.61 6.87 -21.24
N ILE A 3 2.15 7.96 -20.72
CA ILE A 3 2.30 8.10 -19.28
C ILE A 3 0.92 8.41 -18.71
N LYS A 4 0.45 7.54 -17.85
CA LYS A 4 -0.83 7.75 -17.17
C LYS A 4 -0.61 8.63 -15.95
N ILE A 5 -1.52 9.57 -15.76
CA ILE A 5 -1.53 10.39 -14.56
C ILE A 5 -2.61 9.80 -13.64
N THR A 6 -2.23 9.53 -12.39
CA THR A 6 -3.18 9.05 -11.41
C THR A 6 -4.18 10.15 -11.04
N PRO A 7 -5.35 9.81 -10.44
CA PRO A 7 -6.35 10.82 -10.09
C PRO A 7 -5.86 11.94 -9.19
N ASP A 8 -4.80 11.73 -8.44
CA ASP A 8 -4.18 12.74 -7.58
C ASP A 8 -3.15 13.60 -8.31
N GLY A 9 -3.01 13.43 -9.62
CA GLY A 9 -2.12 14.22 -10.45
C GLY A 9 -0.68 13.75 -10.48
N LEU A 10 -0.37 12.67 -9.79
CA LEU A 10 0.99 12.11 -9.81
C LEU A 10 1.19 11.22 -11.03
N PRO A 11 2.41 11.20 -11.61
CA PRO A 11 2.69 10.30 -12.71
C PRO A 11 2.68 8.84 -12.23
N GLU A 12 2.27 7.96 -13.10
CA GLU A 12 2.35 6.53 -12.82
C GLU A 12 3.83 6.11 -12.74
N LEU A 13 4.19 5.41 -11.68
CA LEU A 13 5.56 4.98 -11.45
C LEU A 13 5.83 3.63 -12.12
N GLY A 14 6.17 3.69 -13.42
CA GLY A 14 6.62 2.52 -14.15
C GLY A 14 5.62 1.37 -14.14
N MET A 15 6.04 0.25 -13.60
CA MET A 15 5.29 -1.00 -13.64
C MET A 15 4.42 -1.23 -12.40
N VAL A 16 4.17 -0.19 -11.62
CA VAL A 16 3.31 -0.34 -10.43
C VAL A 16 1.88 -0.52 -10.90
N GLU A 17 1.40 -1.72 -10.79
CA GLU A 17 0.06 -2.11 -11.23
C GLU A 17 -0.62 -2.86 -10.10
N VAL A 18 -1.86 -2.49 -9.80
CA VAL A 18 -2.64 -3.21 -8.81
C VAL A 18 -3.32 -4.37 -9.52
N SER A 19 -2.79 -5.56 -9.28
CA SER A 19 -3.41 -6.79 -9.78
C SER A 19 -4.49 -7.24 -8.81
N THR A 20 -5.66 -7.54 -9.36
CA THR A 20 -6.73 -8.13 -8.57
C THR A 20 -6.89 -9.60 -8.93
N THR A 21 -7.25 -10.39 -7.94
CA THR A 21 -7.60 -11.80 -8.13
C THR A 21 -9.11 -11.94 -8.23
N ASN A 22 -9.59 -13.15 -8.46
CA ASN A 22 -11.04 -13.42 -8.43
C ASN A 22 -11.66 -13.16 -7.06
N PHE A 23 -10.85 -13.03 -6.01
CA PHE A 23 -11.28 -12.82 -4.64
C PHE A 23 -10.96 -11.42 -4.13
N GLY A 24 -10.57 -10.52 -5.02
CA GLY A 24 -10.19 -9.16 -4.67
C GLY A 24 -8.69 -8.93 -4.72
N GLY A 25 -8.21 -7.92 -3.99
CA GLY A 25 -6.81 -7.54 -3.97
C GLY A 25 -5.98 -8.35 -2.98
N HIS A 26 -4.72 -7.99 -2.89
CA HIS A 26 -3.79 -8.61 -1.95
C HIS A 26 -3.91 -7.99 -0.56
N PRO A 27 -3.56 -8.76 0.50
CA PRO A 27 -3.59 -8.23 1.86
C PRO A 27 -2.46 -7.23 2.12
N PRO A 28 -2.55 -6.45 3.21
CA PRO A 28 -1.51 -5.47 3.56
C PRO A 28 -0.12 -6.07 3.69
N GLU A 29 -0.02 -7.30 4.17
CA GLU A 29 1.24 -8.01 4.33
C GLU A 29 1.98 -8.18 3.01
N PHE A 30 1.24 -8.45 1.95
CA PHE A 30 1.81 -8.54 0.61
C PHE A 30 2.47 -7.22 0.19
N TRP A 31 1.77 -6.10 0.40
CA TRP A 31 2.28 -4.78 0.02
C TRP A 31 3.45 -4.34 0.89
N ALA A 32 3.42 -4.69 2.17
CA ALA A 32 4.52 -4.41 3.08
C ALA A 32 5.79 -5.16 2.66
N GLU A 33 5.64 -6.41 2.25
CA GLU A 33 6.75 -7.21 1.75
C GLU A 33 7.34 -6.63 0.47
N GLN A 34 6.46 -6.27 -0.49
CA GLN A 34 6.90 -5.65 -1.75
C GLN A 34 7.64 -4.35 -1.50
N LEU A 35 7.13 -3.51 -0.62
CA LEU A 35 7.77 -2.23 -0.29
C LEU A 35 9.12 -2.44 0.39
N THR A 36 9.19 -3.38 1.33
CA THR A 36 10.43 -3.72 2.02
C THR A 36 11.49 -4.20 1.03
N ASP A 37 11.11 -5.08 0.11
CA ASP A 37 12.02 -5.60 -0.90
C ASP A 37 12.51 -4.48 -1.83
N LYS A 38 11.65 -3.54 -2.17
CA LYS A 38 12.04 -2.37 -2.98
C LYS A 38 13.05 -1.49 -2.26
N ILE A 39 12.82 -1.21 -0.99
CA ILE A 39 13.74 -0.39 -0.19
C ILE A 39 15.11 -1.07 -0.11
N CYS A 40 15.13 -2.36 0.17
CA CYS A 40 16.37 -3.12 0.26
C CYS A 40 17.07 -3.23 -1.10
N SER A 41 16.31 -3.33 -2.18
CA SER A 41 16.85 -3.37 -3.54
C SER A 41 17.55 -2.05 -3.90
N TYR A 42 16.96 -0.92 -3.55
CA TYR A 42 17.60 0.37 -3.78
C TYR A 42 18.90 0.53 -2.99
N SER A 43 18.97 -0.05 -1.79
CA SER A 43 20.19 0.01 -0.99
C SER A 43 21.33 -0.82 -1.58
N GLU A 44 21.04 -1.80 -2.43
CA GLU A 44 22.06 -2.64 -3.07
C GLU A 44 22.94 -1.87 -4.05
N ASP A 45 22.44 -0.75 -4.59
CA ASP A 45 23.20 0.12 -5.49
C ASP A 45 24.04 1.15 -4.75
N ASN A 46 24.02 1.14 -3.42
CA ASN A 46 24.73 2.08 -2.56
C ASN A 46 26.00 1.45 -1.98
N GLU A 47 26.68 2.20 -1.13
CA GLU A 47 27.87 1.72 -0.46
C GLU A 47 27.59 0.49 0.39
N THR A 48 28.62 -0.35 0.58
CA THR A 48 28.46 -1.63 1.28
C THR A 48 27.82 -1.50 2.67
N HIS A 49 28.20 -0.47 3.41
CA HIS A 49 27.67 -0.29 4.77
C HIS A 49 26.17 0.04 4.77
N ILE A 50 25.68 0.75 3.75
CA ILE A 50 24.26 1.06 3.60
C ILE A 50 23.49 -0.22 3.28
N LYS A 51 24.04 -1.02 2.38
CA LYS A 51 23.47 -2.32 2.00
C LYS A 51 23.36 -3.25 3.21
N GLU A 52 24.41 -3.32 4.00
CA GLU A 52 24.43 -4.17 5.19
C GLU A 52 23.44 -3.68 6.25
N GLN A 53 23.35 -2.38 6.45
CA GLN A 53 22.38 -1.79 7.37
C GLN A 53 20.94 -2.08 6.92
N ALA A 54 20.65 -1.97 5.63
CA ALA A 54 19.32 -2.28 5.12
C ALA A 54 18.95 -3.73 5.40
N LYS A 55 19.89 -4.65 5.20
CA LYS A 55 19.66 -6.07 5.50
C LYS A 55 19.42 -6.30 6.99
N ALA A 56 20.22 -5.64 7.85
CA ALA A 56 20.10 -5.79 9.30
C ALA A 56 18.76 -5.29 9.82
N TYR A 57 18.20 -4.26 9.18
CA TYR A 57 16.93 -3.66 9.61
C TYR A 57 15.73 -4.09 8.77
N LYS A 58 15.88 -5.09 7.92
CA LYS A 58 14.81 -5.54 7.02
C LYS A 58 13.53 -5.87 7.76
N ASP A 59 13.62 -6.58 8.88
CA ASP A 59 12.46 -6.95 9.66
C ASP A 59 11.75 -5.74 10.26
N ILE A 60 12.53 -4.76 10.70
CA ILE A 60 12.00 -3.52 11.25
C ILE A 60 11.32 -2.71 10.15
N ILE A 61 11.95 -2.63 8.98
CA ILE A 61 11.38 -1.94 7.82
C ILE A 61 10.05 -2.56 7.45
N TYR A 62 9.98 -3.89 7.39
CA TYR A 62 8.74 -4.61 7.09
C TYR A 62 7.64 -4.27 8.10
N LYS A 63 7.95 -4.30 9.38
CA LYS A 63 6.98 -4.01 10.44
C LYS A 63 6.45 -2.59 10.35
N VAL A 64 7.33 -1.62 10.11
CA VAL A 64 6.93 -0.22 9.96
C VAL A 64 6.05 -0.06 8.71
N CYS A 65 6.45 -0.62 7.59
CA CYS A 65 5.66 -0.58 6.36
C CYS A 65 4.28 -1.18 6.58
N LEU A 66 4.20 -2.31 7.26
CA LEU A 66 2.93 -2.97 7.51
C LEU A 66 2.00 -2.11 8.36
N ILE A 67 2.53 -1.48 9.42
CA ILE A 67 1.74 -0.61 10.29
C ILE A 67 1.16 0.55 9.49
N TYR A 68 1.98 1.23 8.69
CA TYR A 68 1.53 2.38 7.92
C TYR A 68 0.55 2.00 6.81
N ILE A 69 0.77 0.86 6.17
CA ILE A 69 -0.18 0.37 5.16
C ILE A 69 -1.53 0.08 5.81
N LYS A 70 -1.55 -0.60 6.94
CA LYS A 70 -2.79 -0.88 7.66
C LYS A 70 -3.50 0.40 8.10
N ASN A 71 -2.74 1.38 8.56
CA ASN A 71 -3.32 2.67 8.96
C ASN A 71 -3.91 3.43 7.76
N ALA A 72 -3.23 3.39 6.62
CA ALA A 72 -3.73 4.02 5.40
C ALA A 72 -5.05 3.38 4.96
N LEU A 73 -5.13 2.05 5.01
CA LEU A 73 -6.35 1.33 4.66
C LEU A 73 -7.50 1.64 5.62
N LYS A 74 -7.22 1.72 6.91
CA LYS A 74 -8.25 2.10 7.90
C LYS A 74 -8.75 3.51 7.66
N SER A 75 -7.85 4.44 7.35
CA SER A 75 -8.21 5.83 7.07
C SER A 75 -9.10 5.93 5.83
N TYR A 76 -8.73 5.25 4.77
CA TYR A 76 -9.52 5.22 3.54
C TYR A 76 -10.89 4.58 3.77
N LYS A 77 -10.92 3.47 4.49
CA LYS A 77 -12.15 2.78 4.85
C LYS A 77 -13.10 3.70 5.63
N ALA A 78 -12.57 4.46 6.59
CA ALA A 78 -13.38 5.41 7.36
C ALA A 78 -13.99 6.48 6.45
N THR A 79 -13.23 6.97 5.48
CA THR A 79 -13.71 7.94 4.50
C THR A 79 -14.84 7.35 3.65
N LEU A 80 -14.67 6.13 3.17
CA LEU A 80 -15.71 5.44 2.39
C LEU A 80 -17.00 5.28 3.19
N ILE A 81 -16.88 4.88 4.44
CA ILE A 81 -18.04 4.70 5.32
C ILE A 81 -18.78 6.03 5.50
N GLN A 82 -18.06 7.12 5.76
CA GLN A 82 -18.68 8.43 5.92
C GLN A 82 -19.37 8.89 4.65
N GLU A 83 -18.74 8.72 3.50
CA GLU A 83 -19.34 9.11 2.22
C GLU A 83 -20.60 8.32 1.92
N LEU A 84 -20.61 7.03 2.23
CA LEU A 84 -21.78 6.18 2.05
C LEU A 84 -22.93 6.63 2.97
N ILE A 85 -22.63 6.95 4.22
CA ILE A 85 -23.64 7.42 5.18
C ILE A 85 -24.24 8.75 4.71
N LYS A 86 -23.41 9.67 4.22
CA LYS A 86 -23.88 10.96 3.69
C LYS A 86 -24.83 10.81 2.51
N ASN A 87 -24.68 9.75 1.74
CA ASN A 87 -25.47 9.48 0.54
C ASN A 87 -26.51 8.39 0.75
N ASP A 88 -26.98 8.22 1.99
CA ASP A 88 -28.02 7.26 2.37
C ASP A 88 -27.63 5.81 2.12
N GLY A 89 -26.33 5.52 2.11
CA GLY A 89 -25.79 4.18 1.89
C GLY A 89 -25.44 3.43 3.16
N LYS A 90 -26.27 3.52 4.20
CA LYS A 90 -25.98 2.86 5.48
C LYS A 90 -25.79 1.35 5.36
N ASP A 91 -26.57 0.70 4.53
CA ASP A 91 -26.47 -0.73 4.34
C ASP A 91 -25.13 -1.10 3.68
N LEU A 92 -24.68 -0.31 2.71
CA LEU A 92 -23.39 -0.48 2.06
C LEU A 92 -22.27 -0.17 3.03
N ALA A 93 -22.42 0.85 3.88
CA ALA A 93 -21.42 1.18 4.89
C ALA A 93 -21.22 0.03 5.87
N GLU A 94 -22.28 -0.68 6.26
CA GLU A 94 -22.17 -1.83 7.13
C GLU A 94 -21.38 -2.97 6.47
N ILE A 95 -21.54 -3.15 5.16
CA ILE A 95 -20.75 -4.14 4.41
C ILE A 95 -19.28 -3.76 4.42
N ILE A 96 -18.96 -2.48 4.19
CA ILE A 96 -17.58 -1.99 4.19
C ILE A 96 -16.93 -2.16 5.57
N LYS A 97 -17.67 -1.92 6.64
CA LYS A 97 -17.15 -2.11 8.01
C LYS A 97 -16.67 -3.52 8.27
N ARG A 98 -17.24 -4.51 7.62
CA ARG A 98 -16.90 -5.92 7.79
C ARG A 98 -15.66 -6.34 6.98
N ILE A 99 -15.23 -5.53 6.06
CA ILE A 99 -14.01 -5.77 5.31
C ILE A 99 -12.81 -5.26 6.12
#